data_a3a4f977823c33761f0f29df35ef8b20
#
_entry.id   a3a4f977823c33761f0f29df35ef8b20
#
_cell.length_a   1.000
_cell.length_b   1.000
_cell.length_c   1.000
_cell.angle_alpha   90.00
_cell.angle_beta   90.00
_cell.angle_gamma   90.00
#
_symmetry.space_group_name_H-M   'P 1'
#
loop_
_entity.id
_entity.type
_entity.pdbx_description
1 polymer ?
#
loop_
_entity_poly.entity_id
_entity_poly.type
_entity_poly.pdbx_seq_one_letter_code
_entity_poly.pdbx_strand_id
1 'polypeptide(L)'
;MWAFVIMDRYKEIKEKITSKYNSLPKNQKKIADYFINNFDKIPFVNVQDLSVATGASVASIVRFSQRAGFKGFSELRDAITGSL
;
A
#
# COMPACT_ATOMS: atom_id res chain seq x y z
N MET A 1 20.08 -14.91 -5.21
CA MET A 1 18.85 -15.14 -5.98
C MET A 1 17.60 -14.83 -5.19
N TRP A 2 17.51 -15.28 -3.96
CA TRP A 2 16.35 -15.01 -3.12
C TRP A 2 16.12 -13.53 -2.85
N ALA A 3 17.18 -12.80 -2.48
CA ALA A 3 17.09 -11.37 -2.21
C ALA A 3 16.66 -10.58 -3.45
N PHE A 4 17.10 -11.01 -4.62
CA PHE A 4 16.76 -10.39 -5.88
C PHE A 4 15.25 -10.54 -6.20
N VAL A 5 14.71 -11.74 -6.00
CA VAL A 5 13.28 -12.01 -6.23
C VAL A 5 12.41 -11.23 -5.25
N ILE A 6 12.82 -11.14 -3.99
CA ILE A 6 12.10 -10.36 -2.96
C ILE A 6 12.11 -8.88 -3.31
N MET A 7 13.24 -8.35 -3.75
CA MET A 7 13.38 -6.95 -4.16
C MET A 7 12.52 -6.62 -5.38
N ASP A 8 12.42 -7.54 -6.35
CA ASP A 8 11.57 -7.37 -7.51
C ASP A 8 10.10 -7.25 -7.12
N ARG A 9 9.65 -8.05 -6.19
CA ARG A 9 8.28 -8.04 -5.71
C ARG A 9 7.94 -6.74 -4.98
N TYR A 10 8.83 -6.32 -4.11
CA TYR A 10 8.74 -5.04 -3.40
C TYR A 10 8.65 -3.89 -4.40
N LYS A 11 9.56 -3.85 -5.35
CA LYS A 11 9.64 -2.85 -6.38
C LYS A 11 8.38 -2.84 -7.25
N GLU A 12 7.87 -3.99 -7.59
CA GLU A 12 6.67 -4.14 -8.40
C GLU A 12 5.44 -3.52 -7.71
N ILE A 13 5.25 -3.81 -6.44
CA ILE A 13 4.13 -3.25 -5.67
C ILE A 13 4.29 -1.73 -5.57
N LYS A 14 5.47 -1.24 -5.26
CA LYS A 14 5.77 0.18 -5.14
C LYS A 14 5.54 0.92 -6.45
N GLU A 15 6.00 0.36 -7.55
CA GLU A 15 5.81 0.94 -8.88
C GLU A 15 4.33 0.97 -9.27
N LYS A 16 3.58 -0.05 -8.93
CA LYS A 16 2.16 -0.13 -9.21
C LYS A 16 1.39 0.98 -8.49
N ILE A 17 1.71 1.22 -7.24
CA ILE A 17 1.12 2.31 -6.46
C ILE A 17 1.54 3.66 -7.05
N THR A 18 2.82 3.84 -7.33
CA THR A 18 3.36 5.09 -7.87
C THR A 18 2.77 5.41 -9.25
N SER A 19 2.62 4.41 -10.12
CA SER A 19 2.11 4.62 -11.47
C SER A 19 0.64 5.06 -11.48
N LYS A 20 -0.13 4.72 -10.46
CA LYS A 20 -1.54 5.08 -10.35
C LYS A 20 -1.77 6.36 -9.56
N TYR A 21 -0.73 6.93 -8.98
CA TYR A 21 -0.84 8.05 -8.05
C TYR A 21 -1.61 9.23 -8.64
N ASN A 22 -1.27 9.64 -9.85
CA ASN A 22 -1.89 10.82 -10.47
C ASN A 22 -3.38 10.64 -10.79
N SER A 23 -3.82 9.40 -10.93
CA SER A 23 -5.23 9.08 -11.21
C SER A 23 -6.07 8.89 -9.95
N LEU A 24 -5.46 8.90 -8.78
CA LEU A 24 -6.16 8.66 -7.52
C LEU A 24 -6.93 9.90 -7.06
N PRO A 25 -8.13 9.73 -6.46
CA PRO A 25 -8.79 10.81 -5.74
C PRO A 25 -7.89 11.36 -4.63
N LYS A 26 -8.14 12.59 -4.22
CA LYS A 26 -7.32 13.29 -3.24
C LYS A 26 -7.13 12.51 -1.93
N ASN A 27 -8.19 11.92 -1.40
CA ASN A 27 -8.12 11.14 -0.17
C ASN A 27 -7.32 9.84 -0.34
N GLN A 28 -7.31 9.26 -1.55
CA GLN A 28 -6.51 8.08 -1.84
C GLN A 28 -5.05 8.44 -2.12
N LYS A 29 -4.77 9.65 -2.60
CA LYS A 29 -3.39 10.14 -2.73
C LYS A 29 -2.70 10.21 -1.37
N LYS A 30 -3.41 10.59 -0.31
CA LYS A 30 -2.87 10.58 1.05
C LYS A 30 -2.45 9.19 1.49
N ILE A 31 -3.23 8.18 1.12
CA ILE A 31 -2.91 6.78 1.42
C ILE A 31 -1.66 6.36 0.65
N ALA A 32 -1.60 6.68 -0.64
CA ALA A 32 -0.44 6.38 -1.48
C ALA A 32 0.83 7.03 -0.95
N ASP A 33 0.74 8.30 -0.54
CA ASP A 33 1.87 9.03 0.06
C ASP A 33 2.41 8.32 1.30
N TYR A 34 1.52 7.86 2.16
CA TYR A 34 1.93 7.13 3.36
C TYR A 34 2.63 5.82 2.99
N PHE A 35 2.09 5.07 2.04
CA PHE A 35 2.69 3.82 1.59
C PHE A 35 4.08 4.06 1.02
N ILE A 36 4.22 5.05 0.14
CA ILE A 36 5.49 5.35 -0.52
C ILE A 36 6.56 5.74 0.51
N ASN A 37 6.18 6.52 1.52
CA ASN A 37 7.12 7.03 2.53
C ASN A 37 7.36 6.07 3.68
N ASN A 38 6.48 5.07 3.91
CA ASN A 38 6.54 4.19 5.07
C ASN A 38 6.34 2.73 4.70
N PHE A 39 6.82 2.33 3.53
CA PHE A 39 6.57 1.00 2.98
C PHE A 39 7.02 -0.12 3.94
N ASP A 40 8.14 0.07 4.60
CA ASP A 40 8.70 -0.87 5.58
C ASP A 40 7.88 -0.98 6.87
N LYS A 41 7.03 0.01 7.15
CA LYS A 41 6.19 0.02 8.35
C LYS A 41 4.82 -0.61 8.13
N ILE A 42 4.41 -0.77 6.89
CA ILE A 42 3.08 -1.29 6.55
C ILE A 42 2.79 -2.65 7.19
N PRO A 43 3.74 -3.61 7.26
CA PRO A 43 3.47 -4.89 7.91
C PRO A 43 3.04 -4.79 9.37
N PHE A 44 3.33 -3.68 10.03
CA PHE A 44 3.10 -3.50 11.47
C PHE A 44 1.89 -2.63 11.79
N VAL A 45 1.15 -2.16 10.79
CA VAL A 45 -0.01 -1.31 11.01
C VAL A 45 -1.30 -2.06 10.66
N ASN A 46 -2.37 -1.75 11.39
CA ASN A 46 -3.71 -2.22 11.01
C ASN A 46 -4.45 -1.12 10.26
N VAL A 47 -5.66 -1.43 9.77
CA VAL A 47 -6.44 -0.50 8.97
C VAL A 47 -6.86 0.74 9.76
N GLN A 48 -7.11 0.61 11.07
CA GLN A 48 -7.46 1.73 11.93
C GLN A 48 -6.28 2.68 12.12
N ASP A 49 -5.09 2.11 12.37
CA ASP A 49 -3.86 2.89 12.49
C ASP A 49 -3.59 3.67 11.20
N LEU A 50 -3.79 3.03 10.07
CA LEU A 50 -3.59 3.66 8.76
C LEU A 50 -4.60 4.78 8.53
N SER A 51 -5.85 4.57 8.94
CA SER A 51 -6.90 5.59 8.85
C SER A 51 -6.51 6.84 9.65
N VAL A 52 -6.03 6.66 10.86
CA VAL A 52 -5.59 7.78 11.72
C VAL A 52 -4.38 8.48 11.10
N ALA A 53 -3.39 7.72 10.65
CA ALA A 53 -2.15 8.28 10.11
C ALA A 53 -2.37 9.05 8.81
N THR A 54 -3.30 8.61 7.97
CA THR A 54 -3.53 9.22 6.65
C THR A 54 -4.67 10.23 6.64
N GLY A 55 -5.54 10.20 7.65
CA GLY A 55 -6.76 10.99 7.66
C GLY A 55 -7.83 10.47 6.71
N ALA A 56 -7.62 9.29 6.12
CA ALA A 56 -8.57 8.67 5.19
C ALA A 56 -9.47 7.69 5.93
N SER A 57 -10.69 7.50 5.43
CA SER A 57 -11.62 6.51 5.99
C SER A 57 -11.17 5.09 5.68
N VAL A 58 -11.61 4.13 6.48
CA VAL A 58 -11.36 2.70 6.23
C VAL A 58 -11.87 2.32 4.84
N ALA A 59 -13.03 2.83 4.43
CA ALA A 59 -13.59 2.55 3.10
C ALA A 59 -12.64 3.03 1.99
N SER A 60 -12.03 4.20 2.15
CA SER A 60 -11.06 4.72 1.18
C SER A 60 -9.81 3.85 1.10
N ILE A 61 -9.35 3.32 2.24
CA ILE A 61 -8.20 2.42 2.29
C ILE A 61 -8.52 1.11 1.56
N VAL A 62 -9.71 0.57 1.74
CA VAL A 62 -10.16 -0.64 1.03
C VAL A 62 -10.18 -0.38 -0.48
N ARG A 63 -10.74 0.74 -0.91
CA ARG A 63 -10.79 1.12 -2.34
C ARG A 63 -9.40 1.30 -2.93
N PHE A 64 -8.50 1.94 -2.18
CA PHE A 64 -7.10 2.07 -2.58
C PHE A 64 -6.45 0.70 -2.79
N SER A 65 -6.65 -0.21 -1.86
CA SER A 65 -6.11 -1.58 -1.95
C SER A 65 -6.66 -2.32 -3.17
N GLN A 66 -7.94 -2.14 -3.47
CA GLN A 66 -8.57 -2.74 -4.65
C GLN A 66 -8.02 -2.16 -5.95
N ARG A 67 -7.76 -0.86 -6.00
CA ARG A 67 -7.13 -0.21 -7.15
C ARG A 67 -5.70 -0.72 -7.37
N ALA A 68 -5.02 -1.07 -6.28
CA ALA A 68 -3.68 -1.66 -6.35
C ALA A 68 -3.70 -3.14 -6.76
N GLY A 69 -4.89 -3.73 -6.95
CA GLY A 69 -5.04 -5.10 -7.43
C GLY A 69 -5.26 -6.13 -6.33
N PHE A 70 -5.62 -5.70 -5.13
CA PHE A 70 -5.84 -6.59 -3.99
C PHE A 70 -7.31 -6.54 -3.55
N LYS A 71 -7.75 -7.54 -2.80
CA LYS A 71 -9.15 -7.61 -2.35
C LYS A 71 -9.45 -6.59 -1.25
N GLY A 72 -8.44 -6.24 -0.46
CA GLY A 72 -8.54 -5.28 0.62
C GLY A 72 -7.18 -5.02 1.22
N PHE A 73 -7.14 -4.26 2.31
CA PHE A 73 -5.88 -3.87 2.95
C PHE A 73 -5.09 -5.06 3.48
N SER A 74 -5.75 -6.04 4.09
CA SER A 74 -5.06 -7.21 4.64
C SER A 74 -4.25 -7.94 3.57
N GLU A 75 -4.83 -8.14 2.40
CA GLU A 75 -4.14 -8.80 1.28
C GLU A 75 -2.97 -7.96 0.78
N LEU A 76 -3.16 -6.65 0.64
CA LEU A 76 -2.08 -5.73 0.26
C LEU A 76 -0.95 -5.76 1.29
N ARG A 77 -1.29 -5.68 2.58
CA ARG A 77 -0.31 -5.74 3.66
C ARG A 77 0.47 -7.05 3.64
N ASP A 78 -0.22 -8.17 3.45
CA ASP A 78 0.42 -9.49 3.41
C ASP A 78 1.36 -9.60 2.20
N ALA A 79 0.99 -9.03 1.06
CA ALA A 79 1.84 -9.01 -0.12
C ALA A 79 3.12 -8.19 0.14
N ILE A 80 3.00 -7.05 0.81
CA ILE A 80 4.15 -6.23 1.19
C ILE A 80 5.02 -6.97 2.21
N THR A 81 4.41 -7.58 3.22
CA THR A 81 5.11 -8.37 4.23
C THR A 81 5.92 -9.48 3.58
N GLY A 82 5.33 -10.20 2.64
CA GLY A 82 6.00 -11.28 1.93
C GLY A 82 7.12 -10.80 1.02
N SER A 83 7.18 -9.51 0.68
CA SER A 83 8.21 -8.94 -0.19
C SER A 83 9.39 -8.35 0.59
N LEU A 84 9.26 -8.25 1.91
CA LEU A 84 10.32 -7.78 2.78
C LEU A 84 11.09 -8.98 3.36
#